data_02ff874f0ac416a0a873ac8f68f4770b
#
_entry.id   02ff874f0ac416a0a873ac8f68f4770b
#
_cell.length_a   1.000
_cell.length_b   1.000
_cell.length_c   1.000
_cell.angle_alpha   90.00
_cell.angle_beta   90.00
_cell.angle_gamma   90.00
#
_symmetry.space_group_name_H-M   'P 1'
#
loop_
_entity.id
_entity.type
_entity.pdbx_description
1 polymer ?
#
loop_
_entity_poly.entity_id
_entity_poly.type
_entity_poly.pdbx_seq_one_letter_code
_entity_poly.pdbx_strand_id
1 'polypeptide(L)'
;MSRITALIAISLAGLASCAPQASTQPVTAAPVTHPDFSGFWNLDTRVPRDEALMKQVAPNTAFIDDTGPKEFPAVDFGGLKLKPAALEAVKKWNPYTQLTPDNACKPPSIVYAMQGPFPIEIFQSDKFIVIKLEYYDMVRLIFLDGRRPEEDFPDSDVGFSSGHWEGSTLVVETTHLEPATITNNGLDHTAKVRVLERFKLSPDGQTLLATQEFEDPAILDNRGVRFIAWRKQAGQHVFPYECDPGFAGNYSQPAADKKPAAKHPPSPKSSN
;
A
#
# COMPACT_ATOMS: atom_id res chain seq x y z
N MET A 1 -68.16 -79.77 5.30
CA MET A 1 -69.10 -78.66 5.38
C MET A 1 -68.42 -77.63 6.33
N SER A 2 -67.73 -76.68 5.82
CA SER A 2 -66.90 -75.79 6.63
C SER A 2 -67.50 -74.35 6.46
N ARG A 3 -67.79 -73.73 7.59
CA ARG A 3 -68.31 -72.36 7.64
C ARG A 3 -67.13 -71.46 7.88
N ILE A 4 -66.91 -70.52 6.96
CA ILE A 4 -65.90 -69.48 7.06
C ILE A 4 -66.56 -68.27 7.71
N THR A 5 -66.05 -67.81 8.85
CA THR A 5 -66.48 -66.61 9.55
C THR A 5 -65.50 -65.47 9.19
N ALA A 6 -66.04 -64.46 8.55
CA ALA A 6 -65.26 -63.25 8.18
C ALA A 6 -65.22 -62.21 9.34
N LEU A 7 -64.07 -61.86 9.80
CA LEU A 7 -63.84 -60.79 10.77
C LEU A 7 -63.59 -59.48 10.03
N ILE A 8 -64.43 -58.47 10.28
CA ILE A 8 -64.31 -57.14 9.77
C ILE A 8 -63.44 -56.31 10.76
N ALA A 9 -62.29 -55.88 10.36
CA ALA A 9 -61.44 -54.95 11.12
C ALA A 9 -61.79 -53.49 10.76
N ILE A 10 -62.24 -52.77 11.78
CA ILE A 10 -62.49 -51.31 11.65
C ILE A 10 -61.21 -50.56 11.96
N SER A 11 -60.62 -49.91 10.95
CA SER A 11 -59.45 -49.04 11.10
C SER A 11 -59.87 -47.62 11.49
N LEU A 12 -59.54 -47.20 12.72
CA LEU A 12 -59.63 -45.78 13.09
C LEU A 12 -58.49 -45.01 12.45
N ALA A 13 -58.81 -44.12 11.51
CA ALA A 13 -57.88 -43.15 10.94
C ALA A 13 -57.71 -41.97 11.94
N GLY A 14 -56.54 -41.87 12.57
CA GLY A 14 -56.15 -40.72 13.38
C GLY A 14 -55.83 -39.50 12.50
N LEU A 15 -56.55 -38.41 12.65
CA LEU A 15 -56.22 -37.12 12.07
C LEU A 15 -55.03 -36.51 12.78
N ALA A 16 -53.83 -36.60 12.20
CA ALA A 16 -52.66 -35.84 12.64
C ALA A 16 -52.79 -34.38 12.26
N SER A 17 -52.97 -33.50 13.23
CA SER A 17 -53.00 -32.05 13.06
C SER A 17 -51.57 -31.57 12.81
N CYS A 18 -51.23 -31.19 11.56
CA CYS A 18 -49.99 -30.49 11.22
C CYS A 18 -50.11 -29.02 11.66
N ALA A 19 -49.52 -28.65 12.80
CA ALA A 19 -49.28 -27.27 13.13
C ALA A 19 -48.11 -26.75 12.25
N PRO A 20 -48.21 -25.56 11.64
CA PRO A 20 -47.09 -24.99 10.89
C PRO A 20 -45.97 -24.61 11.88
N GLN A 21 -44.83 -25.30 11.78
CA GLN A 21 -43.60 -24.84 12.43
C GLN A 21 -43.10 -23.64 11.68
N ALA A 22 -43.14 -22.47 12.31
CA ALA A 22 -42.44 -21.27 11.85
C ALA A 22 -40.93 -21.54 11.85
N SER A 23 -40.35 -21.78 10.68
CA SER A 23 -38.90 -21.86 10.52
C SER A 23 -38.33 -20.47 10.71
N THR A 24 -37.76 -20.19 11.87
CA THR A 24 -36.86 -19.04 12.06
C THR A 24 -35.58 -19.33 11.30
N GLN A 25 -35.54 -18.92 10.03
CA GLN A 25 -34.26 -18.84 9.32
C GLN A 25 -33.36 -17.81 10.04
N PRO A 26 -32.11 -18.14 10.32
CA PRO A 26 -31.18 -17.14 10.84
C PRO A 26 -31.07 -16.02 9.81
N VAL A 27 -31.33 -14.80 10.23
CA VAL A 27 -31.08 -13.59 9.43
C VAL A 27 -29.57 -13.52 9.27
N THR A 28 -29.05 -14.04 8.17
CA THR A 28 -27.67 -13.80 7.75
C THR A 28 -27.58 -12.31 7.48
N ALA A 29 -26.84 -11.58 8.33
CA ALA A 29 -26.48 -10.21 8.06
C ALA A 29 -25.90 -10.14 6.65
N ALA A 30 -26.40 -9.21 5.83
CA ALA A 30 -25.84 -8.98 4.50
C ALA A 30 -24.32 -8.77 4.65
N PRO A 31 -23.50 -9.41 3.80
CA PRO A 31 -22.05 -9.21 3.86
C PRO A 31 -21.76 -7.72 3.76
N VAL A 32 -20.99 -7.17 4.71
CA VAL A 32 -20.52 -5.80 4.66
C VAL A 32 -19.60 -5.70 3.45
N THR A 33 -20.08 -5.09 2.37
CA THR A 33 -19.27 -4.88 1.17
C THR A 33 -18.39 -3.66 1.40
N HIS A 34 -17.09 -3.88 1.55
CA HIS A 34 -16.10 -2.81 1.58
C HIS A 34 -15.84 -2.28 0.16
N PRO A 35 -15.35 -1.03 0.03
CA PRO A 35 -14.96 -0.50 -1.27
C PRO A 35 -13.93 -1.41 -1.97
N ASP A 36 -14.07 -1.57 -3.29
CA ASP A 36 -13.13 -2.35 -4.10
C ASP A 36 -12.07 -1.42 -4.69
N PHE A 37 -10.83 -1.58 -4.23
CA PHE A 37 -9.67 -0.82 -4.70
C PHE A 37 -9.01 -1.47 -5.92
N SER A 38 -9.49 -2.61 -6.40
CA SER A 38 -8.87 -3.33 -7.51
C SER A 38 -8.77 -2.48 -8.77
N GLY A 39 -7.65 -2.62 -9.47
CA GLY A 39 -7.37 -1.96 -10.74
C GLY A 39 -6.02 -1.27 -10.79
N PHE A 40 -5.79 -0.62 -11.92
CA PHE A 40 -4.57 0.15 -12.18
C PHE A 40 -4.77 1.63 -11.83
N TRP A 41 -3.78 2.22 -11.20
CA TRP A 41 -3.84 3.55 -10.62
C TRP A 41 -2.58 4.35 -10.91
N ASN A 42 -2.72 5.52 -11.52
CA ASN A 42 -1.63 6.48 -11.72
C ASN A 42 -1.62 7.54 -10.64
N LEU A 43 -0.43 7.87 -10.14
CA LEU A 43 -0.24 8.98 -9.21
C LEU A 43 -0.79 10.29 -9.81
N ASP A 44 -1.55 11.05 -9.01
CA ASP A 44 -2.02 12.39 -9.38
C ASP A 44 -1.78 13.40 -8.24
N THR A 45 -0.69 14.13 -8.32
CA THR A 45 -0.29 15.13 -7.32
C THR A 45 -1.14 16.41 -7.34
N ARG A 46 -2.10 16.54 -8.27
CA ARG A 46 -3.00 17.70 -8.38
C ARG A 46 -4.26 17.53 -7.54
N VAL A 47 -4.52 16.33 -7.03
CA VAL A 47 -5.68 16.05 -6.18
C VAL A 47 -5.51 16.80 -4.85
N PRO A 48 -6.48 17.62 -4.44
CA PRO A 48 -6.42 18.30 -3.15
C PRO A 48 -6.50 17.29 -2.00
N ARG A 49 -5.88 17.63 -0.88
CA ARG A 49 -5.88 16.80 0.32
C ARG A 49 -7.30 16.55 0.82
N ASP A 50 -7.62 15.29 1.11
CA ASP A 50 -8.93 14.93 1.70
C ASP A 50 -8.98 15.38 3.17
N GLU A 51 -9.90 16.29 3.50
CA GLU A 51 -10.01 16.84 4.85
C GLU A 51 -10.35 15.78 5.90
N ALA A 52 -11.13 14.75 5.54
CA ALA A 52 -11.53 13.71 6.47
C ALA A 52 -10.35 12.81 6.85
N LEU A 53 -9.48 12.48 5.89
CA LEU A 53 -8.23 11.77 6.14
C LEU A 53 -7.26 12.64 6.94
N MET A 54 -7.11 13.91 6.56
CA MET A 54 -6.19 14.82 7.24
C MET A 54 -6.57 15.10 8.70
N LYS A 55 -7.86 15.09 9.05
CA LYS A 55 -8.33 15.21 10.44
C LYS A 55 -7.97 14.02 11.33
N GLN A 56 -7.63 12.86 10.74
CA GLN A 56 -7.24 11.65 11.46
C GLN A 56 -5.72 11.57 11.70
N VAL A 57 -4.96 12.47 11.11
CA VAL A 57 -3.49 12.55 11.31
C VAL A 57 -3.18 12.88 12.75
N ALA A 58 -2.24 12.14 13.34
CA ALA A 58 -1.83 12.33 14.72
C ALA A 58 -1.28 13.75 14.99
N PRO A 59 -1.43 14.30 16.18
CA PRO A 59 -0.80 15.58 16.54
C PRO A 59 0.74 15.49 16.48
N ASN A 60 1.40 16.64 16.35
CA ASN A 60 2.86 16.76 16.22
C ASN A 60 3.43 15.99 14.98
N THR A 61 2.67 16.00 13.88
CA THR A 61 3.07 15.37 12.61
C THR A 61 3.45 16.45 11.60
N ALA A 62 4.64 16.32 11.00
CA ALA A 62 5.07 17.17 9.89
C ALA A 62 4.43 16.69 8.58
N PHE A 63 3.90 17.62 7.81
CA PHE A 63 3.41 17.31 6.49
C PHE A 63 4.55 17.33 5.47
N ILE A 64 4.83 16.18 4.86
CA ILE A 64 5.93 16.00 3.90
C ILE A 64 5.38 16.14 2.48
N ASP A 65 5.79 17.17 1.78
CA ASP A 65 5.31 17.47 0.43
C ASP A 65 6.38 17.12 -0.64
N ASP A 66 6.81 15.85 -0.63
CA ASP A 66 7.76 15.28 -1.60
C ASP A 66 7.11 14.24 -2.54
N THR A 67 5.78 14.24 -2.66
CA THR A 67 5.03 13.24 -3.42
C THR A 67 5.23 13.40 -4.93
N GLY A 68 5.47 12.28 -5.61
CA GLY A 68 5.73 12.24 -7.04
C GLY A 68 7.17 12.65 -7.39
N PRO A 69 7.36 13.51 -8.40
CA PRO A 69 8.69 13.95 -8.82
C PRO A 69 9.27 15.08 -7.96
N LYS A 70 8.61 15.42 -6.85
CA LYS A 70 9.09 16.46 -5.94
C LYS A 70 10.23 15.92 -5.08
N GLU A 71 11.22 16.78 -4.86
CA GLU A 71 12.39 16.45 -4.07
C GLU A 71 12.70 17.60 -3.10
N PHE A 72 13.23 17.27 -1.93
CA PHE A 72 13.70 18.29 -1.01
C PHE A 72 15.13 18.72 -1.33
N PRO A 73 15.47 20.02 -1.17
CA PRO A 73 16.84 20.47 -1.17
C PRO A 73 17.66 19.76 -0.08
N ALA A 74 18.99 19.81 -0.21
CA ALA A 74 19.88 19.33 0.83
C ALA A 74 19.54 19.98 2.19
N VAL A 75 19.52 19.16 3.25
CA VAL A 75 19.19 19.54 4.64
C VAL A 75 17.80 20.15 4.89
N ASP A 76 16.89 20.05 3.94
CA ASP A 76 15.46 20.31 4.13
C ASP A 76 14.71 18.99 4.25
N PHE A 77 13.96 18.80 5.31
CA PHE A 77 13.24 17.55 5.61
C PHE A 77 11.74 17.77 5.80
N GLY A 78 11.18 18.84 5.22
CA GLY A 78 9.75 19.12 5.20
C GLY A 78 9.12 19.29 6.59
N GLY A 79 9.91 19.73 7.59
CA GLY A 79 9.43 19.89 8.97
C GLY A 79 9.62 18.66 9.86
N LEU A 80 10.25 17.58 9.38
CA LEU A 80 10.73 16.49 10.23
C LEU A 80 11.80 17.01 11.19
N LYS A 81 11.71 16.63 12.46
CA LYS A 81 12.66 16.99 13.52
C LYS A 81 13.62 15.84 13.75
N LEU A 82 14.78 15.92 13.14
CA LEU A 82 15.81 14.90 13.25
C LEU A 82 16.51 14.99 14.62
N LYS A 83 16.75 13.83 15.22
CA LYS A 83 17.66 13.73 16.36
C LYS A 83 19.09 14.07 15.97
N PRO A 84 19.93 14.54 16.90
CA PRO A 84 21.29 15.03 16.59
C PRO A 84 22.13 14.06 15.77
N ALA A 85 22.11 12.77 16.09
CA ALA A 85 22.89 11.76 15.37
C ALA A 85 22.42 11.57 13.92
N ALA A 86 21.10 11.57 13.68
CA ALA A 86 20.54 11.51 12.34
C ALA A 86 20.87 12.75 11.54
N LEU A 87 20.77 13.94 12.14
CA LEU A 87 21.15 15.20 11.49
C LEU A 87 22.64 15.20 11.06
N GLU A 88 23.53 14.68 11.88
CA GLU A 88 24.96 14.58 11.52
C GLU A 88 25.21 13.53 10.43
N ALA A 89 24.41 12.48 10.36
CA ALA A 89 24.50 11.49 9.29
C ALA A 89 24.09 12.07 7.93
N VAL A 90 22.93 12.75 7.85
CA VAL A 90 22.43 13.33 6.60
C VAL A 90 23.30 14.46 6.06
N LYS A 91 23.99 15.22 6.94
CA LYS A 91 24.97 16.24 6.50
C LYS A 91 26.17 15.65 5.74
N LYS A 92 26.46 14.37 5.95
CA LYS A 92 27.55 13.66 5.25
C LYS A 92 27.07 12.97 3.97
N TRP A 93 25.77 12.98 3.72
CA TRP A 93 25.22 12.35 2.55
C TRP A 93 25.65 13.09 1.27
N ASN A 94 26.05 12.31 0.27
CA ASN A 94 26.46 12.83 -1.02
C ASN A 94 26.03 11.83 -2.11
N PRO A 95 25.05 12.16 -2.96
CA PRO A 95 24.55 11.26 -3.98
C PRO A 95 25.62 10.82 -4.97
N TYR A 96 26.61 11.68 -5.24
CA TYR A 96 27.67 11.37 -6.20
C TYR A 96 28.67 10.32 -5.72
N THR A 97 28.75 10.10 -4.42
CA THR A 97 29.66 9.11 -3.83
C THR A 97 28.95 7.90 -3.23
N GLN A 98 27.66 8.02 -2.95
CA GLN A 98 26.90 6.94 -2.30
C GLN A 98 26.07 6.12 -3.29
N LEU A 99 25.67 6.69 -4.44
CA LEU A 99 25.02 5.92 -5.50
C LEU A 99 26.12 5.16 -6.28
N THR A 100 26.08 3.85 -6.21
CA THR A 100 27.01 2.94 -6.87
C THR A 100 26.22 1.92 -7.70
N PRO A 101 26.83 1.25 -8.70
CA PRO A 101 26.15 0.16 -9.41
C PRO A 101 25.60 -0.94 -8.50
N ASP A 102 26.27 -1.21 -7.37
CA ASP A 102 25.84 -2.26 -6.43
C ASP A 102 24.56 -1.90 -5.66
N ASN A 103 24.24 -0.62 -5.52
CA ASN A 103 23.05 -0.18 -4.79
C ASN A 103 22.03 0.61 -5.62
N ALA A 104 22.33 0.92 -6.88
CA ALA A 104 21.44 1.69 -7.74
C ALA A 104 20.08 1.01 -7.98
N CYS A 105 20.07 -0.32 -7.96
CA CYS A 105 18.85 -1.13 -8.11
C CYS A 105 18.34 -1.71 -6.79
N LYS A 106 18.81 -1.23 -5.65
CA LYS A 106 18.22 -1.59 -4.36
C LYS A 106 16.88 -0.87 -4.20
N PRO A 107 15.76 -1.59 -4.03
CA PRO A 107 14.47 -0.96 -3.83
C PRO A 107 14.48 -0.07 -2.59
N PRO A 108 13.82 1.10 -2.60
CA PRO A 108 13.49 1.80 -1.37
C PRO A 108 12.39 1.03 -0.64
N SER A 109 12.21 1.28 0.66
CA SER A 109 11.05 0.72 1.37
C SER A 109 9.74 1.39 0.90
N ILE A 110 8.61 0.81 1.30
CA ILE A 110 7.28 1.35 0.99
C ILE A 110 7.08 2.77 1.56
N VAL A 111 7.88 3.19 2.52
CA VAL A 111 7.86 4.57 3.07
C VAL A 111 8.14 5.59 1.96
N TYR A 112 9.06 5.27 1.05
CA TYR A 112 9.36 6.11 -0.09
C TYR A 112 8.65 5.65 -1.37
N ALA A 113 8.56 4.35 -1.63
CA ALA A 113 8.06 3.82 -2.88
C ALA A 113 6.59 4.18 -3.16
N MET A 114 5.72 4.20 -2.12
CA MET A 114 4.30 4.50 -2.28
C MET A 114 4.02 5.92 -2.79
N GLN A 115 4.92 6.87 -2.53
CA GLN A 115 4.76 8.26 -2.98
C GLN A 115 5.43 8.54 -4.34
N GLY A 116 6.17 7.59 -4.88
CA GLY A 116 6.91 7.72 -6.13
C GLY A 116 6.03 8.01 -7.36
N PRO A 117 6.59 8.51 -8.46
CA PRO A 117 5.85 8.92 -9.65
C PRO A 117 5.40 7.74 -10.54
N PHE A 118 5.42 6.52 -10.02
CA PHE A 118 5.12 5.31 -10.75
C PHE A 118 3.71 4.80 -10.45
N PRO A 119 3.06 4.09 -11.41
CA PRO A 119 1.74 3.51 -11.19
C PRO A 119 1.78 2.34 -10.22
N ILE A 120 0.61 2.04 -9.68
CA ILE A 120 0.36 0.85 -8.88
C ILE A 120 -0.82 0.05 -9.45
N GLU A 121 -0.82 -1.26 -9.25
CA GLU A 121 -1.93 -2.13 -9.57
C GLU A 121 -2.37 -2.89 -8.32
N ILE A 122 -3.66 -2.84 -8.00
CA ILE A 122 -4.23 -3.41 -6.78
C ILE A 122 -5.10 -4.60 -7.12
N PHE A 123 -4.92 -5.68 -6.38
CA PHE A 123 -5.77 -6.87 -6.39
C PHE A 123 -6.32 -7.08 -4.99
N GLN A 124 -7.64 -7.08 -4.87
CA GLN A 124 -8.32 -7.16 -3.57
C GLN A 124 -9.12 -8.45 -3.44
N SER A 125 -9.04 -9.06 -2.27
CA SER A 125 -9.89 -10.15 -1.82
C SER A 125 -10.41 -9.87 -0.40
N ASP A 126 -11.29 -10.73 0.11
CA ASP A 126 -11.80 -10.60 1.48
C ASP A 126 -10.72 -10.78 2.57
N LYS A 127 -9.60 -11.43 2.24
CA LYS A 127 -8.56 -11.81 3.22
C LYS A 127 -7.27 -11.02 3.08
N PHE A 128 -7.02 -10.46 1.92
CA PHE A 128 -5.79 -9.71 1.65
C PHE A 128 -5.95 -8.77 0.46
N ILE A 129 -5.09 -7.77 0.42
CA ILE A 129 -4.89 -6.87 -0.72
C ILE A 129 -3.44 -7.02 -1.16
N VAL A 130 -3.21 -7.18 -2.46
CA VAL A 130 -1.89 -7.10 -3.08
C VAL A 130 -1.78 -5.75 -3.78
N ILE A 131 -0.73 -5.00 -3.49
CA ILE A 131 -0.36 -3.79 -4.22
C ILE A 131 0.93 -4.11 -4.98
N LYS A 132 0.83 -4.15 -6.30
CA LYS A 132 1.98 -4.26 -7.17
C LYS A 132 2.41 -2.84 -7.57
N LEU A 133 3.62 -2.45 -7.23
CA LEU A 133 4.20 -1.18 -7.62
C LEU A 133 5.07 -1.41 -8.86
N GLU A 134 4.94 -0.57 -9.87
CA GLU A 134 5.87 -0.58 -11.01
C GLU A 134 7.29 -0.23 -10.54
N TYR A 135 7.40 0.66 -9.54
CA TYR A 135 8.67 1.08 -8.97
C TYR A 135 9.42 -0.10 -8.33
N TYR A 136 10.55 -0.47 -8.93
CA TYR A 136 11.40 -1.61 -8.55
C TYR A 136 10.68 -2.97 -8.51
N ASP A 137 9.60 -3.15 -9.26
CA ASP A 137 8.79 -4.39 -9.27
C ASP A 137 8.32 -4.85 -7.89
N MET A 138 8.14 -3.92 -6.96
CA MET A 138 7.78 -4.24 -5.58
C MET A 138 6.36 -4.82 -5.50
N VAL A 139 6.20 -5.85 -4.68
CA VAL A 139 4.89 -6.48 -4.41
C VAL A 139 4.64 -6.47 -2.91
N ARG A 140 3.64 -5.71 -2.50
CA ARG A 140 3.21 -5.56 -1.11
C ARG A 140 1.95 -6.36 -0.84
N LEU A 141 1.94 -7.14 0.25
CA LEU A 141 0.80 -7.90 0.72
C LEU A 141 0.26 -7.28 2.02
N ILE A 142 -1.03 -6.95 2.03
CA ILE A 142 -1.74 -6.45 3.22
C ILE A 142 -2.72 -7.53 3.65
N PHE A 143 -2.55 -8.06 4.86
CA PHE A 143 -3.44 -9.05 5.43
C PHE A 143 -4.66 -8.40 6.10
N LEU A 144 -5.86 -8.91 5.81
CA LEU A 144 -7.14 -8.40 6.36
C LEU A 144 -7.77 -9.35 7.38
N ASP A 145 -7.10 -10.44 7.72
CA ASP A 145 -7.60 -11.46 8.64
C ASP A 145 -7.13 -11.27 10.10
N GLY A 146 -6.54 -10.12 10.41
CA GLY A 146 -6.08 -9.76 11.76
C GLY A 146 -4.82 -10.45 12.23
N ARG A 147 -4.13 -11.18 11.34
CA ARG A 147 -2.86 -11.83 11.70
C ARG A 147 -1.79 -10.80 12.06
N ARG A 148 -0.86 -11.22 12.90
CA ARG A 148 0.33 -10.46 13.30
C ARG A 148 1.59 -11.14 12.77
N PRO A 149 2.71 -10.42 12.63
CA PRO A 149 3.97 -11.06 12.28
C PRO A 149 4.39 -12.04 13.37
N GLU A 150 5.06 -13.11 12.98
CA GLU A 150 5.75 -14.01 13.89
C GLU A 150 6.93 -13.27 14.54
N GLU A 151 7.42 -13.77 15.69
CA GLU A 151 8.48 -13.07 16.46
C GLU A 151 9.79 -12.91 15.67
N ASP A 152 10.07 -13.87 14.78
CA ASP A 152 11.25 -13.94 13.92
C ASP A 152 10.95 -13.54 12.47
N PHE A 153 9.84 -12.83 12.21
CA PHE A 153 9.51 -12.36 10.85
C PHE A 153 10.62 -11.45 10.34
N PRO A 154 11.20 -11.72 9.15
CA PRO A 154 12.33 -10.96 8.64
C PRO A 154 11.92 -9.54 8.21
N ASP A 155 12.82 -8.58 8.39
CA ASP A 155 12.68 -7.26 7.79
C ASP A 155 12.81 -7.34 6.26
N SER A 156 12.09 -6.48 5.55
CA SER A 156 12.15 -6.35 4.10
C SER A 156 11.76 -4.93 3.65
N ASP A 157 11.92 -4.63 2.37
CA ASP A 157 11.53 -3.35 1.77
C ASP A 157 10.01 -3.09 1.77
N VAL A 158 9.18 -4.14 1.81
CA VAL A 158 7.72 -4.05 1.90
C VAL A 158 7.17 -4.28 3.31
N GLY A 159 7.97 -4.86 4.21
CA GLY A 159 7.60 -5.16 5.59
C GLY A 159 6.44 -6.13 5.75
N PHE A 160 5.89 -6.16 6.97
CA PHE A 160 4.65 -6.86 7.29
C PHE A 160 3.50 -5.86 7.43
N SER A 161 2.47 -5.98 6.59
CA SER A 161 1.30 -5.11 6.60
C SER A 161 0.05 -5.85 7.06
N SER A 162 -0.61 -5.32 8.11
CA SER A 162 -1.91 -5.80 8.59
C SER A 162 -2.93 -4.68 8.46
N GLY A 163 -4.08 -4.98 7.86
CA GLY A 163 -5.13 -4.01 7.61
C GLY A 163 -6.47 -4.39 8.22
N HIS A 164 -7.30 -3.40 8.48
CA HIS A 164 -8.69 -3.56 8.87
C HIS A 164 -9.53 -2.42 8.31
N TRP A 165 -10.83 -2.64 8.21
CA TRP A 165 -11.76 -1.65 7.69
C TRP A 165 -12.40 -0.85 8.82
N GLU A 166 -12.34 0.47 8.70
CA GLU A 166 -13.11 1.44 9.49
C GLU A 166 -14.16 2.10 8.58
N GLY A 167 -15.35 1.49 8.52
CA GLY A 167 -16.37 1.88 7.54
C GLY A 167 -15.90 1.67 6.11
N SER A 168 -15.73 2.75 5.34
CA SER A 168 -15.21 2.73 3.97
C SER A 168 -13.71 3.02 3.86
N THR A 169 -13.02 3.19 4.98
CA THR A 169 -11.59 3.46 5.02
C THR A 169 -10.83 2.21 5.41
N LEU A 170 -9.83 1.82 4.64
CA LEU A 170 -8.88 0.78 4.99
C LEU A 170 -7.76 1.41 5.82
N VAL A 171 -7.55 0.90 7.02
CA VAL A 171 -6.44 1.29 7.90
C VAL A 171 -5.40 0.19 7.87
N VAL A 172 -4.14 0.54 7.61
CA VAL A 172 -3.03 -0.41 7.45
C VAL A 172 -1.88 -0.02 8.36
N GLU A 173 -1.43 -0.95 9.18
CA GLU A 173 -0.19 -0.82 9.96
C GLU A 173 0.91 -1.66 9.30
N THR A 174 2.12 -1.08 9.16
CA THR A 174 3.29 -1.79 8.63
C THR A 174 4.48 -1.65 9.55
N THR A 175 5.13 -2.78 9.77
CA THR A 175 6.36 -2.95 10.57
C THR A 175 7.33 -3.87 9.83
N HIS A 176 8.50 -4.19 10.42
CA HIS A 176 9.50 -5.10 9.83
C HIS A 176 10.02 -4.58 8.47
N LEU A 177 10.30 -3.27 8.42
CA LEU A 177 10.90 -2.64 7.26
C LEU A 177 12.42 -2.59 7.42
N GLU A 178 13.16 -3.02 6.40
CA GLU A 178 14.60 -2.77 6.32
C GLU A 178 14.91 -1.28 6.30
N PRO A 179 16.05 -0.85 6.89
CA PRO A 179 16.48 0.54 6.78
C PRO A 179 16.57 1.01 5.34
N ALA A 180 15.86 2.09 5.03
CA ALA A 180 15.78 2.64 3.68
C ALA A 180 15.31 4.10 3.68
N THR A 181 15.20 4.67 2.50
CA THR A 181 14.94 6.08 2.26
C THR A 181 13.57 6.56 2.80
N ILE A 182 13.60 7.65 3.57
CA ILE A 182 12.41 8.49 3.85
C ILE A 182 12.32 9.60 2.81
N THR A 183 13.41 10.36 2.60
CA THR A 183 13.49 11.45 1.61
C THR A 183 14.77 11.29 0.80
N ASN A 184 14.70 11.65 -0.48
CA ASN A 184 15.79 11.43 -1.45
C ASN A 184 17.05 12.30 -1.23
N ASN A 185 17.09 13.08 -0.18
CA ASN A 185 18.24 13.91 0.21
C ASN A 185 19.07 13.31 1.36
N GLY A 186 18.98 11.98 1.52
CA GLY A 186 19.84 11.20 2.42
C GLY A 186 19.28 10.92 3.80
N LEU A 187 17.99 11.18 4.02
CA LEU A 187 17.35 10.76 5.25
C LEU A 187 16.75 9.36 5.08
N ASP A 188 17.31 8.40 5.78
CA ASP A 188 16.85 7.02 5.86
C ASP A 188 16.15 6.75 7.19
N HIS A 189 15.18 5.85 7.20
CA HIS A 189 14.62 5.28 8.43
C HIS A 189 15.43 4.06 8.90
N THR A 190 15.24 3.70 10.15
CA THR A 190 15.80 2.47 10.72
C THR A 190 14.75 1.34 10.66
N ALA A 191 15.12 0.12 11.06
CA ALA A 191 14.18 -0.99 11.23
C ALA A 191 13.12 -0.75 12.34
N LYS A 192 13.21 0.36 13.09
CA LYS A 192 12.22 0.75 14.10
C LYS A 192 11.09 1.60 13.55
N VAL A 193 11.10 1.89 12.25
CA VAL A 193 10.04 2.63 11.60
C VAL A 193 8.72 1.89 11.72
N ARG A 194 7.65 2.65 11.94
CA ARG A 194 6.26 2.18 11.87
C ARG A 194 5.50 3.06 10.91
N VAL A 195 4.68 2.45 10.09
CA VAL A 195 3.86 3.16 9.10
C VAL A 195 2.39 2.89 9.38
N LEU A 196 1.59 3.95 9.39
CA LEU A 196 0.14 3.88 9.51
C LEU A 196 -0.47 4.55 8.28
N GLU A 197 -1.21 3.79 7.50
CA GLU A 197 -1.85 4.32 6.29
C GLU A 197 -3.36 4.22 6.39
N ARG A 198 -4.03 5.16 5.75
CA ARG A 198 -5.47 5.15 5.58
C ARG A 198 -5.80 5.34 4.12
N PHE A 199 -6.47 4.36 3.53
CA PHE A 199 -6.88 4.38 2.13
C PHE A 199 -8.39 4.56 2.02
N LYS A 200 -8.82 5.39 1.08
CA LYS A 200 -10.23 5.70 0.84
C LYS A 200 -10.48 5.96 -0.64
N LEU A 201 -11.61 5.51 -1.18
CA LEU A 201 -12.04 5.93 -2.51
C LEU A 201 -12.79 7.27 -2.44
N SER A 202 -12.63 8.08 -3.50
CA SER A 202 -13.56 9.17 -3.78
C SER A 202 -14.97 8.63 -4.01
N PRO A 203 -16.02 9.47 -3.83
CA PRO A 203 -17.41 9.02 -4.01
C PRO A 203 -17.73 8.44 -5.38
N ASP A 204 -17.02 8.88 -6.43
CA ASP A 204 -17.15 8.37 -7.80
C ASP A 204 -16.30 7.11 -8.07
N GLY A 205 -15.51 6.67 -7.10
CA GLY A 205 -14.62 5.51 -7.22
C GLY A 205 -13.44 5.69 -8.19
N GLN A 206 -13.19 6.92 -8.67
CA GLN A 206 -12.17 7.19 -9.69
C GLN A 206 -10.83 7.67 -9.09
N THR A 207 -10.82 8.00 -7.80
CA THR A 207 -9.61 8.45 -7.11
C THR A 207 -9.41 7.62 -5.84
N LEU A 208 -8.24 7.02 -5.72
CA LEU A 208 -7.76 6.41 -4.47
C LEU A 208 -6.97 7.47 -3.72
N LEU A 209 -7.35 7.72 -2.47
CA LEU A 209 -6.77 8.71 -1.58
C LEU A 209 -6.10 8.00 -0.43
N ALA A 210 -4.92 8.45 -0.02
CA ALA A 210 -4.25 7.90 1.15
C ALA A 210 -3.54 8.98 1.98
N THR A 211 -3.50 8.76 3.29
CA THR A 211 -2.47 9.31 4.17
C THR A 211 -1.50 8.21 4.53
N GLN A 212 -0.21 8.51 4.48
CA GLN A 212 0.85 7.63 4.96
C GLN A 212 1.58 8.34 6.09
N GLU A 213 1.23 8.01 7.32
CA GLU A 213 1.94 8.47 8.52
C GLU A 213 3.09 7.52 8.82
N PHE A 214 4.24 8.07 9.22
CA PHE A 214 5.37 7.26 9.67
C PHE A 214 6.04 7.89 10.89
N GLU A 215 6.57 7.04 11.75
CA GLU A 215 7.38 7.42 12.89
C GLU A 215 8.60 6.51 13.00
N ASP A 216 9.71 7.07 13.35
CA ASP A 216 10.93 6.32 13.70
C ASP A 216 11.57 6.93 14.97
N PRO A 217 11.30 6.36 16.14
CA PRO A 217 11.78 6.91 17.40
C PRO A 217 13.29 6.85 17.58
N ALA A 218 14.02 6.16 16.70
CA ALA A 218 15.47 6.14 16.73
C ALA A 218 16.08 7.42 16.14
N ILE A 219 15.41 8.05 15.17
CA ILE A 219 15.98 9.15 14.38
C ILE A 219 15.13 10.43 14.38
N LEU A 220 13.81 10.35 14.70
CA LEU A 220 12.87 11.46 14.66
C LEU A 220 12.30 11.77 16.06
N ASP A 221 12.05 13.07 16.31
CA ASP A 221 11.32 13.58 17.49
C ASP A 221 9.87 13.90 17.19
N ASN A 222 9.45 13.80 15.93
CA ASN A 222 8.06 13.93 15.49
C ASN A 222 7.74 12.89 14.42
N ARG A 223 6.46 12.87 13.98
CA ARG A 223 6.00 12.03 12.88
C ARG A 223 6.07 12.78 11.56
N GLY A 224 6.13 12.03 10.46
CA GLY A 224 5.85 12.53 9.12
C GLY A 224 4.54 12.00 8.58
N VAL A 225 3.89 12.75 7.69
CA VAL A 225 2.75 12.28 6.91
C VAL A 225 2.84 12.78 5.49
N ARG A 226 2.54 11.90 4.54
CA ARG A 226 2.28 12.21 3.14
C ARG A 226 0.81 12.06 2.83
N PHE A 227 0.29 12.90 1.96
CA PHE A 227 -0.97 12.68 1.27
C PHE A 227 -0.68 12.22 -0.14
N ILE A 228 -1.21 11.07 -0.51
CA ILE A 228 -0.97 10.44 -1.80
C ILE A 228 -2.33 10.20 -2.46
N ALA A 229 -2.43 10.49 -3.75
CA ALA A 229 -3.63 10.26 -4.50
C ALA A 229 -3.33 9.65 -5.87
N TRP A 230 -4.16 8.72 -6.29
CA TRP A 230 -4.04 8.06 -7.60
C TRP A 230 -5.35 8.11 -8.35
N ARG A 231 -5.28 8.24 -9.68
CA ARG A 231 -6.40 8.17 -10.61
C ARG A 231 -6.50 6.80 -11.23
N LYS A 232 -7.71 6.24 -11.25
CA LYS A 232 -8.02 4.95 -11.88
C LYS A 232 -7.87 5.05 -13.39
N GLN A 233 -7.26 4.04 -14.01
CA GLN A 233 -7.20 3.89 -15.46
C GLN A 233 -7.58 2.46 -15.84
N ALA A 234 -8.64 2.32 -16.61
CA ALA A 234 -9.10 1.02 -17.06
C ALA A 234 -8.22 0.45 -18.17
N GLY A 235 -8.03 -0.87 -18.18
CA GLY A 235 -7.32 -1.58 -19.24
C GLY A 235 -5.82 -1.36 -19.28
N GLN A 236 -5.24 -0.86 -18.19
CA GLN A 236 -3.79 -0.71 -18.02
C GLN A 236 -3.27 -1.69 -16.97
N HIS A 237 -1.98 -1.98 -17.03
CA HIS A 237 -1.24 -2.82 -16.07
C HIS A 237 0.12 -2.21 -15.82
N VAL A 238 0.72 -2.50 -14.66
CA VAL A 238 2.11 -2.11 -14.38
C VAL A 238 3.07 -2.92 -15.25
N PHE A 239 4.12 -2.24 -15.72
CA PHE A 239 5.18 -2.83 -16.53
C PHE A 239 6.37 -3.24 -15.64
N PRO A 240 7.28 -4.12 -16.13
CA PRO A 240 8.57 -4.35 -15.48
C PRO A 240 9.37 -3.05 -15.37
N TYR A 241 10.00 -2.83 -14.21
CA TYR A 241 10.79 -1.62 -13.95
C TYR A 241 12.14 -1.61 -14.70
N GLU A 242 12.71 -2.78 -14.96
CA GLU A 242 13.96 -2.97 -15.71
C GLU A 242 15.10 -2.05 -15.22
N CYS A 243 15.40 -2.07 -13.93
CA CYS A 243 16.46 -1.25 -13.35
C CYS A 243 17.82 -1.50 -14.02
N ASP A 244 18.49 -0.44 -14.46
CA ASP A 244 19.85 -0.50 -15.02
C ASP A 244 20.88 0.00 -13.99
N PRO A 245 21.71 -0.88 -13.39
CA PRO A 245 22.76 -0.46 -12.46
C PRO A 245 23.77 0.52 -13.07
N GLY A 246 23.93 0.50 -14.41
CA GLY A 246 24.79 1.42 -15.13
C GLY A 246 24.38 2.89 -14.98
N PHE A 247 23.12 3.14 -14.62
CA PHE A 247 22.61 4.48 -14.32
C PHE A 247 23.44 5.20 -13.22
N ALA A 248 23.94 4.48 -12.22
CA ALA A 248 24.79 5.04 -11.17
C ALA A 248 26.08 5.68 -11.72
N GLY A 249 26.64 5.11 -12.78
CA GLY A 249 27.83 5.67 -13.44
C GLY A 249 27.64 7.07 -14.00
N ASN A 250 26.39 7.45 -14.31
CA ASN A 250 26.07 8.80 -14.81
C ASN A 250 26.11 9.86 -13.70
N TYR A 251 25.99 9.47 -12.44
CA TYR A 251 26.03 10.36 -11.27
C TYR A 251 27.41 10.48 -10.65
N SER A 252 28.31 9.51 -10.86
CA SER A 252 29.63 9.48 -10.25
C SER A 252 30.63 10.47 -10.88
N GLN A 253 30.26 11.17 -11.98
CA GLN A 253 31.15 12.14 -12.65
C GLN A 253 30.65 13.58 -12.45
N PRO A 254 31.57 14.54 -12.12
CA PRO A 254 31.24 15.96 -12.13
C PRO A 254 30.64 16.39 -13.47
N ALA A 255 29.68 17.32 -13.43
CA ALA A 255 28.96 17.78 -14.63
C ALA A 255 29.86 18.32 -15.76
N ALA A 256 31.09 18.75 -15.45
CA ALA A 256 32.07 19.29 -16.39
C ALA A 256 32.66 18.20 -17.35
N ASP A 257 32.62 16.91 -16.97
CA ASP A 257 33.24 15.83 -17.74
C ASP A 257 32.20 14.95 -18.46
N LYS A 258 30.91 15.30 -18.39
CA LYS A 258 29.87 14.52 -19.05
C LYS A 258 29.97 14.66 -20.58
N LYS A 259 30.46 13.64 -21.26
CA LYS A 259 30.28 13.50 -22.69
C LYS A 259 28.77 13.57 -22.99
N PRO A 260 28.33 14.32 -24.04
CA PRO A 260 26.92 14.36 -24.40
C PRO A 260 26.36 12.93 -24.52
N ALA A 261 25.27 12.65 -23.82
CA ALA A 261 24.61 11.37 -23.91
C ALA A 261 24.37 11.00 -25.38
N ALA A 262 24.75 9.79 -25.79
CA ALA A 262 24.42 9.29 -27.11
C ALA A 262 22.90 9.40 -27.29
N LYS A 263 22.47 10.11 -28.35
CA LYS A 263 21.04 10.25 -28.65
C LYS A 263 20.45 8.85 -28.78
N HIS A 264 19.47 8.53 -27.95
CA HIS A 264 18.70 7.31 -28.10
C HIS A 264 18.24 7.16 -29.55
N PRO A 265 18.38 6.01 -30.17
CA PRO A 265 17.77 5.77 -31.48
C PRO A 265 16.26 5.97 -31.35
N PRO A 266 15.60 6.56 -32.35
CA PRO A 266 14.16 6.77 -32.29
C PRO A 266 13.46 5.43 -32.17
N SER A 267 12.52 5.35 -31.25
CA SER A 267 11.63 4.19 -31.07
C SER A 267 11.01 3.78 -32.41
N PRO A 268 10.92 2.47 -32.73
CA PRO A 268 10.30 2.04 -33.98
C PRO A 268 8.86 2.53 -34.02
N LYS A 269 8.52 3.25 -35.09
CA LYS A 269 7.15 3.70 -35.35
C LYS A 269 6.26 2.44 -35.43
N SER A 270 5.25 2.35 -34.58
CA SER A 270 4.19 1.36 -34.73
C SER A 270 3.54 1.55 -36.11
N SER A 271 3.72 0.60 -37.01
CA SER A 271 2.92 0.52 -38.23
C SER A 271 1.52 0.04 -37.83
N ASN A 272 0.54 0.86 -38.16
CA ASN A 272 -0.89 0.49 -38.13
C ASN A 272 -1.18 -0.81 -38.89
#